data_ecfe48c345392f7d2e29a339a3cbba88
#
_entry.id   ecfe48c345392f7d2e29a339a3cbba88
#
_cell.length_a   1.000
_cell.length_b   1.000
_cell.length_c   1.000
_cell.angle_alpha   90.00
_cell.angle_beta   90.00
_cell.angle_gamma   90.00
#
_symmetry.space_group_name_H-M   'P 1'
#
loop_
_entity.id
_entity.type
_entity.pdbx_description
1 polymer ?
#
loop_
_entity_poly.entity_id
_entity_poly.type
_entity_poly.pdbx_seq_one_letter_code
_entity_poly.pdbx_strand_id
1 'polypeptide(L)'
;MTKRSTWALPYAIFLLLFVALPLILILFYAFTDGSGNFTLGNFVKFFTDTDAIETFALSLEVAIENTALCILLGYPAAWILANKNLNRSAVTIVLFIMPMWINALMRTLATAELFHMLGVQLGKGTLIVGMVYDYLPFMIYPIYNILNKMDKSYAEAAADLGATPWQVFWKVQVPLSMPGVIS
;
A
#
# COMPACT_ATOMS: atom_id res chain seq x y z
N MET A 1 26.11 12.29 -28.20
CA MET A 1 25.31 11.82 -27.03
C MET A 1 24.66 12.94 -26.20
N THR A 2 24.63 14.18 -26.66
CA THR A 2 24.32 15.38 -25.84
C THR A 2 22.86 15.91 -25.93
N LYS A 3 22.08 15.53 -26.93
CA LYS A 3 20.69 16.07 -27.08
C LYS A 3 19.65 15.44 -26.17
N ARG A 4 19.81 14.20 -25.74
CA ARG A 4 18.85 13.54 -24.82
C ARG A 4 18.96 14.02 -23.37
N SER A 5 20.15 14.41 -22.93
CA SER A 5 20.42 14.91 -21.58
C SER A 5 19.80 16.29 -21.34
N THR A 6 19.74 17.15 -22.36
CA THR A 6 19.20 18.50 -22.23
C THR A 6 17.69 18.51 -22.01
N TRP A 7 16.96 17.54 -22.57
CA TRP A 7 15.51 17.39 -22.35
C TRP A 7 15.16 16.83 -20.97
N ALA A 8 16.11 16.17 -20.29
CA ALA A 8 15.94 15.71 -18.92
C ALA A 8 16.16 16.83 -17.87
N LEU A 9 16.76 17.96 -18.27
CA LEU A 9 17.13 19.05 -17.36
C LEU A 9 15.90 19.66 -16.63
N PRO A 10 14.80 20.01 -17.29
CA PRO A 10 13.62 20.56 -16.61
C PRO A 10 13.03 19.58 -15.57
N TYR A 11 13.03 18.28 -15.90
CA TYR A 11 12.57 17.23 -14.99
C TYR A 11 13.52 17.06 -13.80
N ALA A 12 14.83 17.09 -14.04
CA ALA A 12 15.83 17.02 -12.98
C ALA A 12 15.73 18.22 -12.02
N ILE A 13 15.52 19.44 -12.55
CA ILE A 13 15.31 20.64 -11.73
C ILE A 13 14.02 20.50 -10.89
N PHE A 14 12.94 20.02 -11.49
CA PHE A 14 11.69 19.78 -10.76
C PHE A 14 11.90 18.78 -9.60
N LEU A 15 12.55 17.65 -9.85
CA LEU A 15 12.85 16.65 -8.80
C LEU A 15 13.75 17.24 -7.70
N LEU A 16 14.74 18.04 -8.07
CA LEU A 16 15.65 18.65 -7.12
C LEU A 16 14.92 19.67 -6.23
N LEU A 17 14.07 20.51 -6.78
CA LEU A 17 13.34 21.55 -6.05
C LEU A 17 12.19 20.97 -5.21
N PHE A 18 11.43 20.02 -5.74
CA PHE A 18 10.19 19.56 -5.10
C PHE A 18 10.33 18.24 -4.35
N VAL A 19 11.41 17.49 -4.58
CA VAL A 19 11.65 16.22 -3.86
C VAL A 19 12.91 16.33 -3.02
N ALA A 20 14.07 16.60 -3.64
CA ALA A 20 15.34 16.57 -2.92
C ALA A 20 15.46 17.70 -1.89
N LEU A 21 15.07 18.92 -2.24
CA LEU A 21 15.20 20.08 -1.34
C LEU A 21 14.34 19.94 -0.07
N PRO A 22 13.04 19.55 -0.10
CA PRO A 22 12.28 19.30 1.11
C PRO A 22 12.88 18.19 1.98
N LEU A 23 13.41 17.12 1.39
CA LEU A 23 14.06 16.05 2.15
C LEU A 23 15.35 16.54 2.83
N ILE A 24 16.15 17.35 2.14
CA ILE A 24 17.34 17.98 2.73
C ILE A 24 16.96 18.92 3.87
N LEU A 25 15.87 19.71 3.71
CA LEU A 25 15.39 20.58 4.79
C LEU A 25 14.92 19.77 6.00
N ILE A 26 14.20 18.67 5.81
CA ILE A 26 13.80 17.78 6.92
C ILE A 26 15.04 17.25 7.65
N LEU A 27 16.03 16.77 6.91
CA LEU A 27 17.30 16.32 7.51
C LEU A 27 18.02 17.46 8.26
N PHE A 28 18.09 18.64 7.66
CA PHE A 28 18.69 19.80 8.30
C PHE A 28 18.00 20.14 9.63
N TYR A 29 16.66 20.22 9.64
CA TYR A 29 15.91 20.51 10.86
C TYR A 29 15.94 19.37 11.87
N ALA A 30 16.08 18.13 11.45
CA ALA A 30 16.23 16.99 12.36
C ALA A 30 17.53 17.09 13.20
N PHE A 31 18.59 17.64 12.59
CA PHE A 31 19.91 17.79 13.23
C PHE A 31 20.23 19.21 13.72
N THR A 32 19.23 20.11 13.76
CA THR A 32 19.45 21.52 14.13
C THR A 32 18.46 21.94 15.20
N ASP A 33 18.89 22.75 16.15
CA ASP A 33 18.00 23.42 17.11
C ASP A 33 17.37 24.70 16.50
N GLY A 34 16.48 25.37 17.27
CA GLY A 34 15.85 26.62 16.84
C GLY A 34 16.83 27.79 16.64
N SER A 35 18.10 27.65 17.04
CA SER A 35 19.17 28.63 16.89
C SER A 35 20.08 28.32 15.67
N GLY A 36 19.83 27.21 14.96
CA GLY A 36 20.61 26.78 13.82
C GLY A 36 21.90 26.00 14.18
N ASN A 37 22.09 25.64 15.44
CA ASN A 37 23.25 24.85 15.87
C ASN A 37 22.98 23.36 15.69
N PHE A 38 24.04 22.61 15.36
CA PHE A 38 23.93 21.15 15.25
C PHE A 38 23.61 20.52 16.60
N THR A 39 22.56 19.70 16.66
CA THR A 39 22.13 18.99 17.86
C THR A 39 21.50 17.64 17.54
N LEU A 40 21.64 16.68 18.42
CA LEU A 40 20.87 15.43 18.44
C LEU A 40 19.67 15.51 19.41
N GLY A 41 19.42 16.70 19.99
CA GLY A 41 18.37 16.92 20.99
C GLY A 41 16.97 16.54 20.49
N ASN A 42 16.68 16.73 19.20
CA ASN A 42 15.39 16.35 18.63
C ASN A 42 15.15 14.83 18.67
N PHE A 43 16.21 14.03 18.44
CA PHE A 43 16.13 12.57 18.58
C PHE A 43 15.99 12.15 20.03
N VAL A 44 16.79 12.74 20.92
CA VAL A 44 16.68 12.47 22.36
C VAL A 44 15.27 12.82 22.85
N LYS A 45 14.73 13.99 22.47
CA LYS A 45 13.37 14.41 22.82
C LYS A 45 12.34 13.39 22.34
N PHE A 46 12.43 12.91 21.09
CA PHE A 46 11.51 11.90 20.56
C PHE A 46 11.53 10.61 21.41
N PHE A 47 12.72 10.11 21.78
CA PHE A 47 12.86 8.88 22.58
C PHE A 47 12.57 9.05 24.07
N THR A 48 12.53 10.27 24.59
CA THR A 48 12.19 10.56 25.98
C THR A 48 10.74 11.01 26.16
N ASP A 49 10.08 11.40 25.08
CA ASP A 49 8.67 11.80 25.08
C ASP A 49 7.77 10.56 24.99
N THR A 50 7.12 10.24 26.10
CA THR A 50 6.24 9.08 26.22
C THR A 50 5.09 9.14 25.21
N ASP A 51 4.49 10.32 25.01
CA ASP A 51 3.34 10.49 24.09
C ASP A 51 3.77 10.24 22.63
N ALA A 52 4.98 10.67 22.27
CA ALA A 52 5.53 10.43 20.92
C ALA A 52 5.77 8.94 20.67
N ILE A 53 6.34 8.23 21.65
CA ILE A 53 6.58 6.78 21.55
C ILE A 53 5.26 6.00 21.51
N GLU A 54 4.29 6.34 22.36
CA GLU A 54 2.98 5.67 22.36
C GLU A 54 2.25 5.88 21.04
N THR A 55 2.27 7.11 20.50
CA THR A 55 1.68 7.41 19.18
C THR A 55 2.37 6.66 18.07
N PHE A 56 3.70 6.56 18.10
CA PHE A 56 4.46 5.80 17.12
C PHE A 56 4.15 4.29 17.19
N ALA A 57 4.10 3.73 18.40
CA ALA A 57 3.77 2.33 18.62
C ALA A 57 2.34 2.00 18.15
N LEU A 58 1.37 2.86 18.47
CA LEU A 58 -0.01 2.73 17.99
C LEU A 58 -0.09 2.79 16.47
N SER A 59 0.65 3.71 15.84
CA SER A 59 0.68 3.83 14.37
C SER A 59 1.24 2.58 13.72
N LEU A 60 2.29 1.99 14.31
CA LEU A 60 2.89 0.76 13.82
C LEU A 60 1.94 -0.44 13.98
N GLU A 61 1.28 -0.53 15.13
CA GLU A 61 0.26 -1.57 15.39
C GLU A 61 -0.88 -1.50 14.36
N VAL A 62 -1.47 -0.32 14.17
CA VAL A 62 -2.55 -0.10 13.19
C VAL A 62 -2.08 -0.41 11.77
N ALA A 63 -0.85 -0.03 11.40
CA ALA A 63 -0.29 -0.33 10.08
C ALA A 63 -0.15 -1.85 9.84
N ILE A 64 0.33 -2.60 10.84
CA ILE A 64 0.46 -4.06 10.76
C ILE A 64 -0.92 -4.71 10.64
N GLU A 65 -1.88 -4.33 11.50
CA GLU A 65 -3.24 -4.85 11.47
C GLU A 65 -3.92 -4.58 10.12
N ASN A 66 -3.82 -3.34 9.62
CA ASN A 66 -4.37 -2.95 8.33
C ASN A 66 -3.75 -3.76 7.18
N THR A 67 -2.42 -3.89 7.16
CA THR A 67 -1.71 -4.64 6.12
C THR A 67 -2.12 -6.12 6.13
N ALA A 68 -2.18 -6.73 7.32
CA ALA A 68 -2.61 -8.12 7.46
C ALA A 68 -4.04 -8.34 6.93
N LEU A 69 -4.97 -7.44 7.26
CA LEU A 69 -6.35 -7.50 6.77
C LEU A 69 -6.43 -7.26 5.25
N CYS A 70 -5.66 -6.30 4.73
CA CYS A 70 -5.60 -6.05 3.29
C CYS A 70 -5.05 -7.25 2.52
N ILE A 71 -4.05 -7.97 3.04
CA ILE A 71 -3.54 -9.19 2.43
C ILE A 71 -4.59 -10.30 2.52
N LEU A 72 -5.19 -10.50 3.70
CA LEU A 72 -6.17 -11.54 3.95
C LEU A 72 -7.41 -11.42 3.06
N LEU A 73 -7.88 -10.20 2.80
CA LEU A 73 -9.04 -9.94 1.95
C LEU A 73 -8.65 -9.71 0.49
N GLY A 74 -7.56 -8.99 0.26
CA GLY A 74 -7.11 -8.57 -1.07
C GLY A 74 -6.55 -9.71 -1.90
N TYR A 75 -5.79 -10.63 -1.30
CA TYR A 75 -5.21 -11.75 -2.04
C TYR A 75 -6.27 -12.69 -2.60
N PRO A 76 -7.26 -13.20 -1.83
CA PRO A 76 -8.34 -14.01 -2.39
C PRO A 76 -9.17 -13.26 -3.43
N ALA A 77 -9.45 -11.97 -3.21
CA ALA A 77 -10.17 -11.15 -4.18
C ALA A 77 -9.38 -11.04 -5.50
N ALA A 78 -8.09 -10.72 -5.45
CA ALA A 78 -7.22 -10.64 -6.61
C ALA A 78 -7.13 -11.98 -7.36
N TRP A 79 -7.04 -13.09 -6.62
CA TRP A 79 -7.00 -14.43 -7.20
C TRP A 79 -8.31 -14.79 -7.94
N ILE A 80 -9.46 -14.51 -7.33
CA ILE A 80 -10.78 -14.70 -7.96
C ILE A 80 -10.89 -13.86 -9.22
N LEU A 81 -10.47 -12.59 -9.15
CA LEU A 81 -10.52 -11.67 -10.30
C LEU A 81 -9.59 -12.08 -11.44
N ALA A 82 -8.43 -12.66 -11.14
CA ALA A 82 -7.48 -13.15 -12.14
C ALA A 82 -7.91 -14.48 -12.78
N ASN A 83 -8.76 -15.25 -12.11
CA ASN A 83 -9.21 -16.56 -12.60
C ASN A 83 -10.33 -16.39 -13.63
N LYS A 84 -9.99 -16.62 -14.91
CA LYS A 84 -10.93 -16.48 -16.05
C LYS A 84 -12.14 -17.42 -15.99
N ASN A 85 -12.07 -18.49 -15.22
CA ASN A 85 -13.19 -19.41 -15.02
C ASN A 85 -14.20 -18.84 -14.01
N LEU A 86 -13.74 -18.06 -13.03
CA LEU A 86 -14.57 -17.43 -11.99
C LEU A 86 -15.00 -16.02 -12.40
N ASN A 87 -14.11 -15.26 -13.00
CA ASN A 87 -14.38 -13.90 -13.46
C ASN A 87 -14.24 -13.80 -14.99
N ARG A 88 -15.36 -13.73 -15.68
CA ARG A 88 -15.42 -13.60 -17.15
C ARG A 88 -15.48 -12.15 -17.63
N SER A 89 -15.67 -11.18 -16.73
CA SER A 89 -15.86 -9.78 -17.07
C SER A 89 -14.69 -8.92 -16.62
N ALA A 90 -14.06 -8.24 -17.58
CA ALA A 90 -13.06 -7.21 -17.26
C ALA A 90 -13.64 -6.02 -16.48
N VAL A 91 -14.95 -5.83 -16.48
CA VAL A 91 -15.63 -4.76 -15.74
C VAL A 91 -15.48 -4.96 -14.22
N THR A 92 -15.43 -6.21 -13.76
CA THR A 92 -15.35 -6.51 -12.34
C THR A 92 -14.08 -5.91 -11.70
N ILE A 93 -12.91 -6.04 -12.38
CA ILE A 93 -11.67 -5.44 -11.87
C ILE A 93 -11.74 -3.91 -11.85
N VAL A 94 -12.38 -3.31 -12.87
CA VAL A 94 -12.54 -1.84 -12.93
C VAL A 94 -13.36 -1.35 -11.73
N LEU A 95 -14.43 -2.06 -11.34
CA LEU A 95 -15.24 -1.71 -10.16
C LEU A 95 -14.42 -1.75 -8.86
N PHE A 96 -13.50 -2.70 -8.72
CA PHE A 96 -12.60 -2.77 -7.55
C PHE A 96 -11.55 -1.66 -7.53
N ILE A 97 -11.10 -1.20 -8.72
CA ILE A 97 -10.08 -0.14 -8.82
C ILE A 97 -10.72 1.26 -8.81
N MET A 98 -11.98 1.40 -9.21
CA MET A 98 -12.67 2.69 -9.31
C MET A 98 -12.55 3.57 -8.06
N PRO A 99 -12.63 3.04 -6.82
CA PRO A 99 -12.43 3.85 -5.62
C PRO A 99 -11.06 4.55 -5.55
N MET A 100 -10.01 4.02 -6.19
CA MET A 100 -8.68 4.65 -6.20
C MET A 100 -8.67 6.01 -6.92
N TRP A 101 -9.62 6.28 -7.82
CA TRP A 101 -9.71 7.53 -8.58
C TRP A 101 -10.39 8.64 -7.78
N ILE A 102 -11.08 8.28 -6.71
CA ILE A 102 -11.68 9.25 -5.80
C ILE A 102 -10.59 9.75 -4.83
N ASN A 103 -10.58 11.06 -4.58
CA ASN A 103 -9.64 11.65 -3.64
C ASN A 103 -9.75 10.96 -2.26
N ALA A 104 -8.59 10.55 -1.70
CA ALA A 104 -8.54 9.80 -0.44
C ALA A 104 -9.17 10.56 0.73
N LEU A 105 -8.95 11.89 0.82
CA LEU A 105 -9.54 12.72 1.87
C LEU A 105 -11.07 12.69 1.82
N MET A 106 -11.65 12.79 0.61
CA MET A 106 -13.10 12.72 0.44
C MET A 106 -13.67 11.35 0.85
N ARG A 107 -12.96 10.26 0.53
CA ARG A 107 -13.37 8.91 0.95
C ARG A 107 -13.32 8.76 2.47
N THR A 108 -12.23 9.21 3.08
CA THR A 108 -12.07 9.14 4.54
C THR A 108 -13.15 9.95 5.26
N LEU A 109 -13.44 11.18 4.80
CA LEU A 109 -14.50 12.01 5.38
C LEU A 109 -15.88 11.37 5.19
N ALA A 110 -16.19 10.84 4.00
CA ALA A 110 -17.45 10.16 3.74
C ALA A 110 -17.62 8.90 4.61
N THR A 111 -16.54 8.14 4.81
CA THR A 111 -16.56 6.94 5.67
C THR A 111 -16.77 7.32 7.13
N ALA A 112 -16.13 8.38 7.62
CA ALA A 112 -16.32 8.88 8.98
C ALA A 112 -17.76 9.37 9.19
N GLU A 113 -18.31 10.10 8.23
CA GLU A 113 -19.71 10.56 8.28
C GLU A 113 -20.70 9.39 8.25
N LEU A 114 -20.43 8.36 7.44
CA LEU A 114 -21.24 7.15 7.42
C LEU A 114 -21.27 6.47 8.80
N PHE A 115 -20.13 6.33 9.48
CA PHE A 115 -20.07 5.78 10.84
C PHE A 115 -20.89 6.63 11.81
N HIS A 116 -20.77 7.96 11.71
CA HIS A 116 -21.54 8.90 12.54
C HIS A 116 -23.05 8.73 12.32
N MET A 117 -23.51 8.66 11.05
CA MET A 117 -24.92 8.44 10.71
C MET A 117 -25.46 7.08 11.22
N LEU A 118 -24.61 6.06 11.27
CA LEU A 118 -24.95 4.74 11.79
C LEU A 118 -24.89 4.66 13.33
N GLY A 119 -24.52 5.74 14.02
CA GLY A 119 -24.36 5.76 15.47
C GLY A 119 -23.15 4.96 15.98
N VAL A 120 -22.18 4.65 15.09
CA VAL A 120 -20.98 3.92 15.45
C VAL A 120 -19.92 4.91 15.97
N GLN A 121 -19.44 4.69 17.18
CA GLN A 121 -18.40 5.53 17.77
C GLN A 121 -17.08 5.38 17.00
N LEU A 122 -16.43 6.52 16.70
CA LEU A 122 -15.10 6.52 16.09
C LEU A 122 -14.06 6.06 17.12
N GLY A 123 -13.21 5.14 16.70
CA GLY A 123 -12.14 4.57 17.52
C GLY A 123 -11.21 3.70 16.67
N LYS A 124 -10.32 2.94 17.31
CA LYS A 124 -9.32 2.10 16.60
C LYS A 124 -9.98 1.14 15.59
N GLY A 125 -11.09 0.50 15.96
CA GLY A 125 -11.77 -0.44 15.05
C GLY A 125 -12.32 0.22 13.79
N THR A 126 -13.02 1.36 13.92
CA THR A 126 -13.53 2.12 12.76
C THR A 126 -12.42 2.71 11.92
N LEU A 127 -11.30 3.12 12.55
CA LEU A 127 -10.10 3.56 11.84
C LEU A 127 -9.54 2.43 10.95
N ILE A 128 -9.38 1.22 11.48
CA ILE A 128 -8.89 0.07 10.72
C ILE A 128 -9.84 -0.28 9.56
N VAL A 129 -11.15 -0.30 9.80
CA VAL A 129 -12.14 -0.56 8.74
C VAL A 129 -12.05 0.49 7.63
N GLY A 130 -11.95 1.77 7.98
CA GLY A 130 -11.77 2.86 7.02
C GLY A 130 -10.45 2.73 6.24
N MET A 131 -9.35 2.41 6.91
CA MET A 131 -8.06 2.19 6.27
C MET A 131 -8.07 0.97 5.34
N VAL A 132 -8.66 -0.14 5.74
CA VAL A 132 -8.83 -1.31 4.87
C VAL A 132 -9.63 -0.94 3.63
N TYR A 133 -10.73 -0.22 3.75
CA TYR A 133 -11.51 0.27 2.61
C TYR A 133 -10.67 1.14 1.67
N ASP A 134 -9.84 2.03 2.22
CA ASP A 134 -9.01 2.94 1.44
C ASP A 134 -7.84 2.23 0.75
N TYR A 135 -7.20 1.24 1.40
CA TYR A 135 -5.99 0.60 0.91
C TYR A 135 -6.22 -0.73 0.18
N LEU A 136 -7.39 -1.37 0.34
CA LEU A 136 -7.69 -2.66 -0.27
C LEU A 136 -7.52 -2.67 -1.81
N PRO A 137 -7.97 -1.66 -2.58
CA PRO A 137 -7.74 -1.63 -4.02
C PRO A 137 -6.25 -1.57 -4.40
N PHE A 138 -5.42 -0.89 -3.60
CA PHE A 138 -3.97 -0.81 -3.80
C PHE A 138 -3.28 -2.16 -3.57
N MET A 139 -3.84 -3.02 -2.73
CA MET A 139 -3.36 -4.39 -2.55
C MET A 139 -3.85 -5.32 -3.66
N ILE A 140 -5.13 -5.21 -4.05
CA ILE A 140 -5.74 -6.09 -5.08
C ILE A 140 -5.07 -5.89 -6.44
N TYR A 141 -4.83 -4.66 -6.85
CA TYR A 141 -4.42 -4.36 -8.22
C TYR A 141 -3.04 -4.93 -8.61
N PRO A 142 -1.96 -4.76 -7.82
CA PRO A 142 -0.66 -5.35 -8.15
C PRO A 142 -0.70 -6.88 -8.16
N ILE A 143 -1.36 -7.50 -7.17
CA ILE A 143 -1.49 -8.95 -7.08
C ILE A 143 -2.26 -9.49 -8.29
N TYR A 144 -3.39 -8.87 -8.62
CA TYR A 144 -4.17 -9.20 -9.81
C TYR A 144 -3.33 -9.13 -11.09
N ASN A 145 -2.54 -8.07 -11.27
CA ASN A 145 -1.71 -7.89 -12.46
C ASN A 145 -0.68 -9.01 -12.62
N ILE A 146 -0.06 -9.46 -11.54
CA ILE A 146 0.90 -10.56 -11.59
C ILE A 146 0.19 -11.87 -11.86
N LEU A 147 -0.88 -12.18 -11.12
CA LEU A 147 -1.64 -13.41 -11.31
C LEU A 147 -2.25 -13.52 -12.72
N ASN A 148 -2.76 -12.41 -13.25
CA ASN A 148 -3.35 -12.38 -14.61
C ASN A 148 -2.32 -12.55 -15.73
N LYS A 149 -1.06 -12.14 -15.49
CA LYS A 149 0.07 -12.30 -16.43
C LYS A 149 0.83 -13.60 -16.24
N MET A 150 0.57 -14.32 -15.15
CA MET A 150 1.24 -15.59 -14.86
C MET A 150 0.95 -16.61 -15.93
N ASP A 151 2.00 -17.28 -16.44
CA ASP A 151 1.83 -18.35 -17.38
C ASP A 151 1.11 -19.54 -16.73
N LYS A 152 0.03 -19.99 -17.36
CA LYS A 152 -0.76 -21.12 -16.88
C LYS A 152 0.03 -22.43 -16.87
N SER A 153 1.06 -22.54 -17.71
CA SER A 153 1.93 -23.71 -17.78
C SER A 153 2.53 -24.11 -16.43
N TYR A 154 2.79 -23.15 -15.54
CA TYR A 154 3.30 -23.46 -14.19
C TYR A 154 2.28 -24.22 -13.34
N ALA A 155 1.01 -23.83 -13.42
CA ALA A 155 -0.06 -24.53 -12.70
C ALA A 155 -0.39 -25.88 -13.33
N GLU A 156 -0.38 -25.96 -14.65
CA GLU A 156 -0.60 -27.19 -15.42
C GLU A 156 0.52 -28.21 -15.17
N ALA A 157 1.79 -27.81 -15.25
CA ALA A 157 2.93 -28.67 -14.95
C ALA A 157 2.90 -29.20 -13.50
N ALA A 158 2.52 -28.39 -12.53
CA ALA A 158 2.37 -28.84 -11.17
C ALA A 158 1.22 -29.85 -11.02
N ALA A 159 0.11 -29.65 -11.72
CA ALA A 159 -1.03 -30.59 -11.74
C ALA A 159 -0.65 -31.91 -12.40
N ASP A 160 0.12 -31.90 -13.49
CA ASP A 160 0.64 -33.08 -14.18
C ASP A 160 1.57 -33.92 -13.27
N LEU A 161 2.27 -33.27 -12.35
CA LEU A 161 3.07 -33.91 -11.30
C LEU A 161 2.21 -34.40 -10.10
N GLY A 162 0.88 -34.34 -10.19
CA GLY A 162 -0.05 -34.83 -9.19
C GLY A 162 -0.34 -33.86 -8.03
N ALA A 163 0.00 -32.56 -8.19
CA ALA A 163 -0.33 -31.58 -7.18
C ALA A 163 -1.84 -31.29 -7.16
N THR A 164 -2.42 -31.28 -5.97
CA THR A 164 -3.81 -30.86 -5.78
C THR A 164 -3.99 -29.35 -6.05
N PRO A 165 -5.20 -28.85 -6.39
CA PRO A 165 -5.43 -27.42 -6.61
C PRO A 165 -4.98 -26.54 -5.43
N TRP A 166 -5.10 -27.02 -4.19
CA TRP A 166 -4.62 -26.36 -2.98
C TRP A 166 -3.09 -26.28 -2.91
N GLN A 167 -2.41 -27.35 -3.34
CA GLN A 167 -0.94 -27.36 -3.43
C GLN A 167 -0.43 -26.44 -4.55
N VAL A 168 -1.10 -26.41 -5.69
CA VAL A 168 -0.81 -25.47 -6.79
C VAL A 168 -0.96 -24.03 -6.31
N PHE A 169 -2.04 -23.72 -5.60
CA PHE A 169 -2.25 -22.38 -5.03
C PHE A 169 -1.09 -21.98 -4.10
N TRP A 170 -0.83 -22.74 -3.06
CA TRP A 170 0.16 -22.36 -2.03
C TRP A 170 1.61 -22.52 -2.44
N LYS A 171 1.95 -23.52 -3.27
CA LYS A 171 3.34 -23.82 -3.63
C LYS A 171 3.79 -23.20 -4.96
N VAL A 172 2.87 -22.78 -5.81
CA VAL A 172 3.17 -22.21 -7.12
C VAL A 172 2.66 -20.78 -7.22
N GLN A 173 1.34 -20.57 -7.10
CA GLN A 173 0.75 -19.25 -7.37
C GLN A 173 1.12 -18.20 -6.32
N VAL A 174 1.05 -18.56 -5.03
CA VAL A 174 1.41 -17.64 -3.94
C VAL A 174 2.87 -17.21 -4.05
N PRO A 175 3.88 -18.10 -4.13
CA PRO A 175 5.27 -17.69 -4.24
C PRO A 175 5.57 -16.84 -5.49
N LEU A 176 5.00 -17.21 -6.64
CA LEU A 176 5.22 -16.48 -7.88
C LEU A 176 4.53 -15.10 -7.90
N SER A 177 3.50 -14.91 -7.07
CA SER A 177 2.80 -13.62 -6.94
C SER A 177 3.34 -12.74 -5.80
N MET A 178 4.28 -13.20 -4.99
CA MET A 178 4.88 -12.42 -3.89
C MET A 178 5.41 -11.04 -4.31
N PRO A 179 6.01 -10.84 -5.49
CA PRO A 179 6.38 -9.50 -5.93
C PRO A 179 5.21 -8.52 -6.00
N GLY A 180 3.97 -9.00 -6.23
CA GLY A 180 2.77 -8.17 -6.21
C GLY A 180 2.24 -7.88 -4.79
N VAL A 181 2.63 -8.67 -3.81
CA VAL A 181 2.29 -8.44 -2.39
C VAL A 181 3.26 -7.43 -1.77
N ILE A 182 4.52 -7.45 -2.23
CA ILE A 182 5.61 -6.61 -1.66
C ILE A 182 5.67 -5.23 -2.34
N SER A 183 5.12 -5.09 -3.56
CA SER A 183 5.11 -3.83 -4.31
C SER A 183 4.10 -2.83 -3.76
#